data_24e392fdf26501037d4bff93f27610a6
#
_entry.id   24e392fdf26501037d4bff93f27610a6
#
_cell.length_a   1.000
_cell.length_b   1.000
_cell.length_c   1.000
_cell.angle_alpha   90.00
_cell.angle_beta   90.00
_cell.angle_gamma   90.00
#
_symmetry.space_group_name_H-M   'P 1'
#
loop_
_entity.id
_entity.type
_entity.pdbx_description
1 polymer ?
#
loop_
_entity_poly.entity_id
_entity_poly.type
_entity_poly.pdbx_seq_one_letter_code
_entity_poly.pdbx_strand_id
1 'polypeptide(L)'
;MSRSQIPLLAVLVVLAAVSICGCMGQETVLSGEEAAEVLVYADPIAENVMQGFNEGNYTVYSRDFSPEMKQALDEAAFEQNREEVTSRIGLYESRSDPVVTETGDYIAVTYRAKFEQEDGVALRFVFLEGDASHQLHGLWFNSPPKLRS
;
A
#
# COMPACT_ATOMS: atom_id res chain seq x y z
N MET A 1 -70.45 -2.45 24.51
CA MET A 1 -69.27 -1.64 24.08
C MET A 1 -67.99 -2.27 24.69
N SER A 2 -67.37 -3.17 23.98
CA SER A 2 -66.12 -3.77 24.44
C SER A 2 -65.00 -2.98 23.92
N ARG A 3 -64.22 -2.34 24.78
CA ARG A 3 -62.96 -1.74 24.45
C ARG A 3 -61.95 -2.87 24.41
N SER A 4 -61.56 -3.25 23.18
CA SER A 4 -60.46 -4.14 22.96
C SER A 4 -59.16 -3.44 23.41
N GLN A 5 -58.69 -3.86 24.57
CA GLN A 5 -57.33 -3.52 24.99
C GLN A 5 -56.38 -4.39 24.16
N ILE A 6 -55.74 -3.78 23.20
CA ILE A 6 -54.63 -4.41 22.49
C ILE A 6 -53.44 -4.34 23.43
N PRO A 7 -52.88 -5.46 23.89
CA PRO A 7 -51.63 -5.40 24.62
C PRO A 7 -50.53 -4.92 23.67
N LEU A 8 -49.90 -3.84 24.04
CA LEU A 8 -48.70 -3.35 23.40
C LEU A 8 -47.61 -4.40 23.60
N LEU A 9 -47.47 -5.29 22.62
CA LEU A 9 -46.32 -6.16 22.52
C LEU A 9 -45.14 -5.26 22.21
N ALA A 10 -44.37 -4.94 23.25
CA ALA A 10 -43.06 -4.34 23.06
C ALA A 10 -42.20 -5.36 22.30
N VAL A 11 -42.15 -5.19 20.99
CA VAL A 11 -41.13 -5.87 20.17
C VAL A 11 -39.80 -5.23 20.56
N LEU A 12 -39.11 -5.88 21.47
CA LEU A 12 -37.74 -5.61 21.78
C LEU A 12 -36.94 -6.04 20.54
N VAL A 13 -36.75 -5.13 19.60
CA VAL A 13 -35.77 -5.30 18.52
C VAL A 13 -34.41 -5.22 19.20
N VAL A 14 -33.90 -6.38 19.59
CA VAL A 14 -32.50 -6.52 19.91
C VAL A 14 -31.76 -6.32 18.56
N LEU A 15 -31.37 -5.09 18.27
CA LEU A 15 -30.35 -4.81 17.30
C LEU A 15 -29.10 -5.46 17.87
N ALA A 16 -28.87 -6.72 17.50
CA ALA A 16 -27.56 -7.29 17.56
C ALA A 16 -26.71 -6.45 16.58
N ALA A 17 -26.05 -5.43 17.13
CA ALA A 17 -24.93 -4.82 16.45
C ALA A 17 -23.93 -5.96 16.26
N VAL A 18 -24.02 -6.61 15.12
CA VAL A 18 -22.92 -7.41 14.61
C VAL A 18 -21.82 -6.41 14.38
N SER A 19 -21.01 -6.17 15.42
CA SER A 19 -19.71 -5.59 15.26
C SER A 19 -18.97 -6.56 14.34
N ILE A 20 -19.04 -6.28 13.04
CA ILE A 20 -18.09 -6.82 12.11
C ILE A 20 -16.78 -6.16 12.55
N CYS A 21 -16.13 -6.74 13.56
CA CYS A 21 -14.71 -6.60 13.73
C CYS A 21 -14.12 -7.23 12.46
N GLY A 22 -14.11 -6.45 11.38
CA GLY A 22 -13.18 -6.71 10.32
C GLY A 22 -11.83 -6.79 11.00
N CYS A 23 -11.20 -7.95 10.99
CA CYS A 23 -9.80 -8.09 11.31
C CYS A 23 -8.98 -7.35 10.24
N MET A 24 -9.12 -6.04 10.19
CA MET A 24 -8.09 -5.17 9.71
C MET A 24 -7.06 -5.19 10.83
N GLY A 25 -6.00 -5.98 10.65
CA GLY A 25 -4.88 -6.01 11.57
C GLY A 25 -4.47 -4.57 11.84
N GLN A 26 -4.31 -4.22 13.10
CA GLN A 26 -3.88 -2.88 13.49
C GLN A 26 -2.48 -2.65 12.94
N GLU A 27 -2.28 -1.57 12.22
CA GLU A 27 -0.98 -1.17 11.68
C GLU A 27 -0.06 -0.75 12.83
N THR A 28 1.08 -1.42 12.97
CA THR A 28 2.09 -1.15 13.99
C THR A 28 3.33 -0.58 13.32
N VAL A 29 3.79 0.58 13.80
CA VAL A 29 5.05 1.18 13.32
C VAL A 29 6.21 0.46 13.96
N LEU A 30 7.10 -0.11 13.15
CA LEU A 30 8.36 -0.69 13.58
C LEU A 30 9.42 0.41 13.72
N SER A 31 10.33 0.23 14.67
CA SER A 31 11.39 1.21 14.95
C SER A 31 12.69 0.51 15.35
N GLY A 32 13.79 1.28 15.40
CA GLY A 32 15.08 0.77 15.84
C GLY A 32 15.59 -0.39 14.99
N GLU A 33 16.01 -1.46 15.63
CA GLU A 33 16.63 -2.62 14.99
C GLU A 33 15.66 -3.36 14.05
N GLU A 34 14.41 -3.53 14.45
CA GLU A 34 13.39 -4.20 13.64
C GLU A 34 13.17 -3.48 12.30
N ALA A 35 13.03 -2.16 12.33
CA ALA A 35 12.91 -1.36 11.10
C ALA A 35 14.19 -1.42 10.28
N ALA A 36 15.37 -1.39 10.91
CA ALA A 36 16.65 -1.45 10.22
C ALA A 36 16.84 -2.77 9.47
N GLU A 37 16.44 -3.90 10.05
CA GLU A 37 16.50 -5.21 9.41
C GLU A 37 15.64 -5.26 8.12
N VAL A 38 14.43 -4.67 8.18
CA VAL A 38 13.57 -4.58 7.00
C VAL A 38 14.20 -3.71 5.91
N LEU A 39 14.78 -2.57 6.29
CA LEU A 39 15.38 -1.64 5.33
C LEU A 39 16.62 -2.22 4.62
N VAL A 40 17.31 -3.20 5.21
CA VAL A 40 18.42 -3.90 4.56
C VAL A 40 18.01 -4.49 3.20
N TYR A 41 16.82 -5.07 3.10
CA TYR A 41 16.33 -5.61 1.84
C TYR A 41 15.38 -4.66 1.09
N ALA A 42 14.60 -3.87 1.81
CA ALA A 42 13.62 -2.98 1.19
C ALA A 42 14.26 -1.83 0.41
N ASP A 43 15.30 -1.20 0.93
CA ASP A 43 15.97 -0.07 0.28
C ASP A 43 16.55 -0.44 -1.09
N PRO A 44 17.35 -1.51 -1.25
CA PRO A 44 17.85 -1.88 -2.57
C PRO A 44 16.75 -2.34 -3.53
N ILE A 45 15.68 -2.97 -3.04
CA ILE A 45 14.53 -3.33 -3.87
C ILE A 45 13.80 -2.09 -4.36
N ALA A 46 13.53 -1.13 -3.48
CA ALA A 46 12.91 0.14 -3.84
C ALA A 46 13.72 0.91 -4.88
N GLU A 47 15.05 0.98 -4.71
CA GLU A 47 15.93 1.63 -5.68
C GLU A 47 15.87 0.95 -7.05
N ASN A 48 15.93 -0.38 -7.07
CA ASN A 48 15.85 -1.14 -8.31
C ASN A 48 14.51 -0.94 -9.04
N VAL A 49 13.40 -0.95 -8.30
CA VAL A 49 12.07 -0.68 -8.87
C VAL A 49 12.01 0.70 -9.49
N MET A 50 12.49 1.72 -8.79
CA MET A 50 12.45 3.10 -9.28
C MET A 50 13.43 3.34 -10.43
N GLN A 51 14.56 2.65 -10.46
CA GLN A 51 15.46 2.65 -11.61
C GLN A 51 14.77 2.05 -12.84
N GLY A 52 14.15 0.88 -12.71
CA GLY A 52 13.40 0.25 -13.79
C GLY A 52 12.23 1.12 -14.27
N PHE A 53 11.55 1.80 -13.35
CA PHE A 53 10.50 2.77 -13.67
C PHE A 53 11.04 3.92 -14.52
N ASN A 54 12.14 4.55 -14.12
CA ASN A 54 12.73 5.67 -14.86
C ASN A 54 13.22 5.26 -16.25
N GLU A 55 13.85 4.10 -16.35
CA GLU A 55 14.40 3.58 -17.62
C GLU A 55 13.32 3.03 -18.57
N GLY A 56 12.09 2.83 -18.08
CA GLY A 56 11.06 2.11 -18.84
C GLY A 56 11.42 0.65 -19.06
N ASN A 57 12.14 0.05 -18.12
CA ASN A 57 12.67 -1.31 -18.20
C ASN A 57 11.87 -2.24 -17.26
N TYR A 58 10.92 -2.96 -17.82
CA TYR A 58 10.06 -3.87 -17.06
C TYR A 58 10.86 -5.01 -16.39
N THR A 59 11.87 -5.55 -17.01
CA THR A 59 12.70 -6.62 -16.45
C THR A 59 13.38 -6.17 -15.15
N VAL A 60 13.94 -4.96 -15.14
CA VAL A 60 14.54 -4.36 -13.93
C VAL A 60 13.47 -4.04 -12.90
N TYR A 61 12.38 -3.39 -13.32
CA TYR A 61 11.25 -2.99 -12.47
C TYR A 61 10.65 -4.17 -11.72
N SER A 62 10.42 -5.30 -12.39
CA SER A 62 9.72 -6.47 -11.87
C SER A 62 10.62 -7.56 -11.28
N ARG A 63 11.93 -7.32 -11.20
CA ARG A 63 12.90 -8.34 -10.78
C ARG A 63 12.54 -9.00 -9.46
N ASP A 64 12.13 -8.22 -8.48
CA ASP A 64 11.84 -8.67 -7.12
C ASP A 64 10.34 -8.92 -6.86
N PHE A 65 9.51 -8.87 -7.88
CA PHE A 65 8.08 -9.11 -7.76
C PHE A 65 7.74 -10.57 -7.49
N SER A 66 6.73 -10.82 -6.66
CA SER A 66 6.13 -12.14 -6.53
C SER A 66 5.49 -12.58 -7.86
N PRO A 67 5.28 -13.89 -8.08
CA PRO A 67 4.59 -14.37 -9.28
C PRO A 67 3.20 -13.74 -9.47
N GLU A 68 2.46 -13.58 -8.39
CA GLU A 68 1.12 -12.97 -8.40
C GLU A 68 1.19 -11.49 -8.80
N MET A 69 2.19 -10.78 -8.28
CA MET A 69 2.39 -9.37 -8.62
C MET A 69 2.80 -9.18 -10.08
N LYS A 70 3.62 -10.10 -10.65
CA LYS A 70 3.97 -10.09 -12.08
C LYS A 70 2.77 -10.30 -12.98
N GLN A 71 1.78 -11.09 -12.54
CA GLN A 71 0.54 -11.27 -13.27
C GLN A 71 -0.36 -10.02 -13.19
N ALA A 72 -0.43 -9.38 -12.03
CA ALA A 72 -1.23 -8.17 -11.82
C ALA A 72 -0.62 -6.93 -12.47
N LEU A 73 0.70 -6.83 -12.46
CA LEU A 73 1.48 -5.75 -13.06
C LEU A 73 2.42 -6.34 -14.13
N ASP A 74 1.84 -6.77 -15.22
CA ASP A 74 2.59 -7.23 -16.40
C ASP A 74 3.21 -6.05 -17.17
N GLU A 75 3.97 -6.34 -18.21
CA GLU A 75 4.66 -5.32 -18.98
C GLU A 75 3.72 -4.28 -19.59
N ALA A 76 2.55 -4.70 -20.08
CA ALA A 76 1.56 -3.78 -20.63
C ALA A 76 0.98 -2.84 -19.57
N ALA A 77 0.66 -3.38 -18.38
CA ALA A 77 0.21 -2.57 -17.24
C ALA A 77 1.30 -1.62 -16.76
N PHE A 78 2.55 -2.06 -16.73
CA PHE A 78 3.70 -1.23 -16.40
C PHE A 78 3.84 -0.02 -17.34
N GLU A 79 3.80 -0.25 -18.65
CA GLU A 79 3.92 0.81 -19.64
C GLU A 79 2.79 1.84 -19.49
N GLN A 80 1.55 1.37 -19.31
CA GLN A 80 0.40 2.25 -19.13
C GLN A 80 0.50 3.06 -17.84
N ASN A 81 0.84 2.43 -16.72
CA ASN A 81 0.99 3.10 -15.44
C ASN A 81 2.14 4.10 -15.46
N ARG A 82 3.25 3.72 -16.08
CA ARG A 82 4.41 4.59 -16.22
C ARG A 82 4.07 5.85 -17.05
N GLU A 83 3.39 5.69 -18.16
CA GLU A 83 2.95 6.83 -18.98
C GLU A 83 2.01 7.75 -18.20
N GLU A 84 1.07 7.18 -17.45
CA GLU A 84 0.15 7.96 -16.62
C GLU A 84 0.87 8.74 -15.53
N VAL A 85 1.79 8.10 -14.80
CA VAL A 85 2.54 8.75 -13.72
C VAL A 85 3.48 9.81 -14.29
N THR A 86 4.28 9.47 -15.31
CA THR A 86 5.27 10.41 -15.89
C THR A 86 4.62 11.62 -16.54
N SER A 87 3.45 11.47 -17.16
CA SER A 87 2.71 12.59 -17.74
C SER A 87 2.16 13.57 -16.70
N ARG A 88 1.92 13.10 -15.48
CA ARG A 88 1.38 13.91 -14.38
C ARG A 88 2.45 14.54 -13.49
N ILE A 89 3.45 13.77 -13.11
CA ILE A 89 4.44 14.17 -12.10
C ILE A 89 5.90 14.03 -12.54
N GLY A 90 6.14 13.52 -13.73
CA GLY A 90 7.49 13.34 -14.27
C GLY A 90 8.19 12.07 -13.79
N LEU A 91 9.50 12.04 -13.96
CA LEU A 91 10.35 10.93 -13.53
C LEU A 91 10.67 11.02 -12.03
N TYR A 92 10.98 9.88 -11.44
CA TYR A 92 11.45 9.79 -10.07
C TYR A 92 12.85 10.38 -9.92
N GLU A 93 13.06 11.16 -8.86
CA GLU A 93 14.36 11.77 -8.54
C GLU A 93 15.01 11.19 -7.28
N SER A 94 14.26 11.12 -6.18
CA SER A 94 14.78 10.67 -4.88
C SER A 94 13.70 10.21 -3.94
N ARG A 95 14.09 9.55 -2.86
CA ARG A 95 13.22 9.16 -1.76
C ARG A 95 13.90 9.38 -0.42
N SER A 96 13.10 9.56 0.61
CA SER A 96 13.56 9.75 1.98
C SER A 96 12.52 9.25 2.99
N ASP A 97 12.88 9.31 4.25
CA ASP A 97 11.99 9.12 5.40
C ASP A 97 11.18 7.81 5.35
N PRO A 98 11.83 6.64 5.26
CA PRO A 98 11.12 5.38 5.27
C PRO A 98 10.40 5.16 6.59
N VAL A 99 9.12 4.81 6.51
CA VAL A 99 8.32 4.36 7.63
C VAL A 99 8.01 2.90 7.42
N VAL A 100 8.42 2.04 8.34
CA VAL A 100 8.19 0.60 8.31
C VAL A 100 7.00 0.28 9.19
N THR A 101 6.00 -0.38 8.64
CA THR A 101 4.80 -0.79 9.37
C THR A 101 4.51 -2.27 9.18
N GLU A 102 3.89 -2.86 10.17
CA GLU A 102 3.45 -4.26 10.18
C GLU A 102 1.93 -4.31 10.34
N THR A 103 1.29 -5.14 9.54
CA THR A 103 -0.15 -5.38 9.60
C THR A 103 -0.43 -6.85 9.30
N GLY A 104 -0.76 -7.65 10.33
CA GLY A 104 -0.89 -9.10 10.17
C GLY A 104 0.40 -9.72 9.69
N ASP A 105 0.34 -10.42 8.55
CA ASP A 105 1.50 -11.09 7.95
C ASP A 105 2.24 -10.21 6.92
N TYR A 106 1.91 -8.92 6.85
CA TYR A 106 2.48 -8.01 5.87
C TYR A 106 3.36 -6.94 6.54
N ILE A 107 4.46 -6.66 5.89
CA ILE A 107 5.34 -5.55 6.21
C ILE A 107 5.26 -4.55 5.06
N ALA A 108 5.00 -3.28 5.38
CA ALA A 108 5.00 -2.21 4.41
C ALA A 108 6.10 -1.19 4.72
N VAL A 109 6.79 -0.76 3.67
CA VAL A 109 7.75 0.33 3.75
C VAL A 109 7.25 1.46 2.88
N THR A 110 7.01 2.61 3.49
CA THR A 110 6.51 3.80 2.80
C THR A 110 7.56 4.88 2.82
N TYR A 111 7.98 5.30 1.65
CA TYR A 111 8.93 6.41 1.45
C TYR A 111 8.21 7.68 1.03
N ARG A 112 8.78 8.82 1.35
CA ARG A 112 8.46 10.09 0.70
C ARG A 112 9.36 10.25 -0.50
N ALA A 113 8.77 10.33 -1.68
CA ALA A 113 9.50 10.46 -2.92
C ALA A 113 9.32 11.84 -3.53
N LYS A 114 10.38 12.26 -4.22
CA LYS A 114 10.39 13.43 -5.07
C LYS A 114 10.39 12.97 -6.53
N PHE A 115 9.49 13.53 -7.30
CA PHE A 115 9.44 13.43 -8.75
C PHE A 115 9.72 14.81 -9.36
N GLU A 116 10.00 14.88 -10.66
CA GLU A 116 10.35 16.13 -11.32
C GLU A 116 9.34 17.26 -11.10
N GLN A 117 8.04 16.94 -10.96
CA GLN A 117 6.95 17.92 -10.86
C GLN A 117 6.12 17.76 -9.57
N GLU A 118 6.50 16.88 -8.67
CA GLU A 118 5.74 16.63 -7.43
C GLU A 118 6.66 16.18 -6.31
N ASP A 119 6.51 16.82 -5.14
CA ASP A 119 7.15 16.42 -3.89
C ASP A 119 6.19 15.68 -2.98
N GLY A 120 6.70 14.82 -2.11
CA GLY A 120 5.92 14.17 -1.07
C GLY A 120 5.01 13.03 -1.57
N VAL A 121 5.34 12.46 -2.72
CA VAL A 121 4.65 11.26 -3.22
C VAL A 121 4.95 10.08 -2.32
N ALA A 122 3.91 9.44 -1.78
CA ALA A 122 4.09 8.24 -0.99
C ALA A 122 4.32 7.04 -1.93
N LEU A 123 5.48 6.39 -1.77
CA LEU A 123 5.80 5.11 -2.40
C LEU A 123 5.69 4.02 -1.34
N ARG A 124 4.74 3.13 -1.49
CA ARG A 124 4.50 2.04 -0.54
C ARG A 124 4.85 0.69 -1.17
N PHE A 125 5.78 -0.01 -0.55
CA PHE A 125 6.24 -1.34 -0.92
C PHE A 125 5.77 -2.34 0.13
N VAL A 126 5.14 -3.44 -0.27
CA VAL A 126 4.62 -4.46 0.64
C VAL A 126 5.29 -5.79 0.44
N PHE A 127 5.75 -6.36 1.55
CA PHE A 127 6.42 -7.65 1.67
C PHE A 127 5.63 -8.58 2.58
N LEU A 128 5.91 -9.89 2.52
CA LEU A 128 5.41 -10.85 3.51
C LEU A 128 6.42 -11.00 4.65
N GLU A 129 5.93 -10.98 5.89
CA GLU A 129 6.72 -11.30 7.05
C GLU A 129 7.26 -12.74 6.96
N GLY A 130 8.52 -12.93 7.31
CA GLY A 130 9.16 -14.25 7.31
C GLY A 130 9.45 -14.86 5.94
N ASP A 131 9.17 -14.16 4.87
CA ASP A 131 9.57 -14.58 3.51
C ASP A 131 11.05 -14.28 3.26
N ALA A 132 11.88 -15.34 3.32
CA ALA A 132 13.33 -15.22 3.11
C ALA A 132 13.70 -14.77 1.68
N SER A 133 12.80 -14.90 0.72
CA SER A 133 13.02 -14.43 -0.66
C SER A 133 12.83 -12.92 -0.81
N HIS A 134 12.23 -12.26 0.16
CA HIS A 134 11.92 -10.82 0.17
C HIS A 134 11.25 -10.33 -1.12
N GLN A 135 10.32 -11.13 -1.64
CA GLN A 135 9.57 -10.75 -2.84
C GLN A 135 8.60 -9.61 -2.54
N LEU A 136 8.45 -8.73 -3.51
CA LEU A 136 7.49 -7.63 -3.44
C LEU A 136 6.09 -8.14 -3.80
N HIS A 137 5.13 -7.93 -2.90
CA HIS A 137 3.74 -8.34 -3.05
C HIS A 137 2.79 -7.19 -3.35
N GLY A 138 3.24 -5.96 -3.18
CA GLY A 138 2.44 -4.78 -3.49
C GLY A 138 3.29 -3.53 -3.69
N LEU A 139 2.82 -2.64 -4.53
CA LEU A 139 3.45 -1.37 -4.85
C LEU A 139 2.38 -0.33 -5.16
N TRP A 140 2.42 0.79 -4.45
CA TRP A 140 1.50 1.92 -4.67
C TRP A 140 2.25 3.23 -4.74
N PHE A 141 1.79 4.08 -5.66
CA PHE A 141 2.17 5.48 -5.79
C PHE A 141 0.95 6.32 -5.37
N ASN A 142 1.11 7.15 -4.38
CA ASN A 142 0.04 8.01 -3.89
C ASN A 142 0.51 9.45 -3.80
N SER A 143 0.06 10.26 -4.74
CA SER A 143 0.30 11.70 -4.68
C SER A 143 -0.55 12.34 -3.60
N PRO A 144 -0.01 13.30 -2.84
CA PRO A 144 -0.82 14.06 -1.90
C PRO A 144 -1.96 14.76 -2.65
N PRO A 145 -3.15 14.85 -2.05
CA PRO A 145 -4.24 15.58 -2.67
C PRO A 145 -3.79 17.03 -2.92
N LYS A 146 -3.82 17.45 -4.17
CA LYS A 146 -3.61 18.86 -4.49
C LYS A 146 -4.70 19.65 -3.79
N LEU A 147 -4.33 20.47 -2.82
CA LEU A 147 -5.23 21.44 -2.26
C LEU A 147 -5.71 22.27 -3.45
N ARG A 148 -7.01 22.17 -3.75
CA ARG A 148 -7.60 23.00 -4.79
C ARG A 148 -7.47 24.45 -4.33
N SER A 149 -6.55 25.13 -4.94
CA SER A 149 -6.45 26.59 -4.82
C SER A 149 -7.61 27.25 -5.55
#